data_5b0994acdbc18f4ca292b8d108e98a4b
#
_entry.id   5b0994acdbc18f4ca292b8d108e98a4b
#
_cell.length_a   1.000
_cell.length_b   1.000
_cell.length_c   1.000
_cell.angle_alpha   90.00
_cell.angle_beta   90.00
_cell.angle_gamma   90.00
#
_symmetry.space_group_name_H-M   'P 1'
#
loop_
_entity.id
_entity.type
_entity.pdbx_description
1 polymer ?
#
loop_
_entity_poly.entity_id
_entity_poly.type
_entity_poly.pdbx_seq_one_letter_code
_entity_poly.pdbx_strand_id
1 'polypeptide(L)'
;MILIVSPAFVKENTVLNYNVDDGYLKPLIDSIQNTFVRPILGSALFDEVQTQIRTNTVSALNEILIKEYLRDALKWEVCHKYTRIGTYKLSNKGAGTHSGDNFSTLSQQELVTAKNIFKDNADFYRRKLKLYLKANEDSYPLYKTPPTGDDVVRPEMDTQWRSQFIL
;
A
#
# COMPACT_ATOMS: atom_id res chain seq x y z
N MET A 1 -11.59 6.67 -10.02
CA MET A 1 -10.66 5.98 -9.10
C MET A 1 -9.72 5.12 -9.93
N ILE A 2 -8.43 5.33 -9.81
CA ILE A 2 -7.40 4.58 -10.53
C ILE A 2 -6.64 3.77 -9.50
N LEU A 3 -6.55 2.46 -9.70
CA LEU A 3 -5.89 1.56 -8.78
C LEU A 3 -4.57 1.05 -9.38
N ILE A 4 -3.48 1.16 -8.62
CA ILE A 4 -2.17 0.58 -8.99
C ILE A 4 -2.23 -0.95 -8.96
N VAL A 5 -3.04 -1.51 -8.07
CA VAL A 5 -3.35 -2.95 -8.00
C VAL A 5 -4.85 -3.17 -8.03
N SER A 6 -5.30 -4.20 -8.74
CA SER A 6 -6.71 -4.59 -8.76
C SER A 6 -7.07 -5.45 -7.53
N PRO A 7 -8.35 -5.51 -7.11
CA PRO A 7 -8.82 -6.49 -6.12
C PRO A 7 -8.47 -7.93 -6.51
N ALA A 8 -8.61 -8.29 -7.78
CA ALA A 8 -8.25 -9.61 -8.28
C ALA A 8 -6.77 -9.92 -8.03
N PHE A 9 -5.86 -9.00 -8.36
CA PHE A 9 -4.43 -9.16 -8.10
C PHE A 9 -4.14 -9.41 -6.61
N VAL A 10 -4.79 -8.65 -5.71
CA VAL A 10 -4.59 -8.83 -4.26
C VAL A 10 -5.06 -10.22 -3.82
N LYS A 11 -6.24 -10.66 -4.25
CA LYS A 11 -6.79 -11.97 -3.92
C LYS A 11 -5.93 -13.13 -4.45
N GLU A 12 -5.43 -13.02 -5.67
CA GLU A 12 -4.59 -14.04 -6.32
C GLU A 12 -3.20 -14.16 -5.69
N ASN A 13 -2.69 -13.08 -5.13
CA ASN A 13 -1.31 -13.00 -4.65
C ASN A 13 -1.19 -12.88 -3.12
N THR A 14 -2.28 -13.13 -2.39
CA THR A 14 -2.31 -13.11 -0.93
C THR A 14 -3.24 -14.17 -0.37
N VAL A 15 -3.37 -14.22 0.95
CA VAL A 15 -4.29 -15.12 1.67
C VAL A 15 -5.75 -14.61 1.71
N LEU A 16 -6.03 -13.45 1.10
CA LEU A 16 -7.39 -12.93 1.04
C LEU A 16 -8.26 -13.82 0.14
N ASN A 17 -9.36 -14.33 0.71
CA ASN A 17 -10.27 -15.20 -0.02
C ASN A 17 -10.94 -14.48 -1.20
N TYR A 18 -11.18 -15.21 -2.29
CA TYR A 18 -11.93 -14.71 -3.46
C TYR A 18 -13.33 -14.21 -3.11
N ASN A 19 -13.94 -14.71 -2.04
CA ASN A 19 -15.26 -14.28 -1.57
C ASN A 19 -15.28 -12.89 -0.90
N VAL A 20 -14.13 -12.27 -0.68
CA VAL A 20 -14.08 -10.88 -0.21
C VAL A 20 -14.64 -9.95 -1.27
N ASP A 21 -15.66 -9.16 -0.90
CA ASP A 21 -16.34 -8.27 -1.82
C ASP A 21 -15.41 -7.18 -2.37
N ASP A 22 -15.37 -7.06 -3.68
CA ASP A 22 -14.60 -6.01 -4.39
C ASP A 22 -15.09 -4.61 -4.02
N GLY A 23 -16.36 -4.47 -3.65
CA GLY A 23 -16.93 -3.22 -3.16
C GLY A 23 -16.24 -2.71 -1.89
N TYR A 24 -15.68 -3.60 -1.08
CA TYR A 24 -14.83 -3.24 0.08
C TYR A 24 -13.37 -3.05 -0.29
N LEU A 25 -12.83 -3.90 -1.18
CA LEU A 25 -11.41 -3.86 -1.50
C LEU A 25 -11.04 -2.63 -2.33
N LYS A 26 -11.87 -2.21 -3.28
CA LYS A 26 -11.58 -1.04 -4.13
C LYS A 26 -11.36 0.24 -3.33
N PRO A 27 -12.29 0.66 -2.44
CA PRO A 27 -12.08 1.85 -1.61
C PRO A 27 -10.90 1.71 -0.64
N LEU A 28 -10.67 0.49 -0.13
CA LEU A 28 -9.55 0.22 0.77
C LEU A 28 -8.22 0.37 0.04
N ILE A 29 -8.07 -0.20 -1.16
CA ILE A 29 -6.87 -0.06 -1.99
C ILE A 29 -6.64 1.41 -2.34
N ASP A 30 -7.69 2.14 -2.73
CA ASP A 30 -7.60 3.56 -3.04
C ASP A 30 -7.14 4.39 -1.83
N SER A 31 -7.70 4.14 -0.65
CA SER A 31 -7.27 4.77 0.60
C SER A 31 -5.80 4.47 0.91
N ILE A 32 -5.37 3.21 0.75
CA ILE A 32 -4.00 2.78 1.05
C ILE A 32 -3.01 3.39 0.07
N GLN A 33 -3.30 3.42 -1.22
CA GLN A 33 -2.38 4.06 -2.17
C GLN A 33 -2.20 5.55 -1.90
N ASN A 34 -3.22 6.25 -1.40
CA ASN A 34 -3.12 7.66 -1.02
C ASN A 34 -2.42 7.87 0.35
N THR A 35 -2.61 6.98 1.32
CA THR A 35 -2.09 7.16 2.69
C THR A 35 -0.75 6.46 2.93
N PHE A 36 -0.40 5.46 2.12
CA PHE A 36 0.83 4.68 2.27
C PHE A 36 1.79 4.90 1.10
N VAL A 37 1.33 4.80 -0.16
CA VAL A 37 2.21 4.93 -1.34
C VAL A 37 2.56 6.38 -1.62
N ARG A 38 1.57 7.28 -1.61
CA ARG A 38 1.79 8.70 -1.91
C ARG A 38 2.85 9.35 -1.03
N PRO A 39 2.89 9.13 0.31
CA PRO A 39 3.98 9.65 1.14
C PRO A 39 5.37 9.08 0.77
N ILE A 40 5.45 7.84 0.30
CA ILE A 40 6.73 7.23 -0.09
C ILE A 40 7.25 7.83 -1.41
N LEU A 41 6.39 7.96 -2.41
CA LEU A 41 6.75 8.48 -3.74
C LEU A 41 6.86 10.01 -3.77
N GLY A 42 6.14 10.69 -2.89
CA GLY A 42 5.81 12.11 -3.03
C GLY A 42 4.67 12.31 -4.03
N SER A 43 3.96 13.45 -3.92
CA SER A 43 2.79 13.74 -4.78
C SER A 43 3.15 13.70 -6.25
N ALA A 44 4.27 14.31 -6.66
CA ALA A 44 4.62 14.47 -8.06
C ALA A 44 4.84 13.14 -8.78
N LEU A 45 5.65 12.24 -8.23
CA LEU A 45 5.88 10.91 -8.82
C LEU A 45 4.62 10.04 -8.73
N PHE A 46 3.88 10.12 -7.62
CA PHE A 46 2.63 9.41 -7.45
C PHE A 46 1.60 9.79 -8.52
N ASP A 47 1.39 11.10 -8.76
CA ASP A 47 0.43 11.62 -9.72
C ASP A 47 0.87 11.31 -11.17
N GLU A 48 2.18 11.28 -11.46
CA GLU A 48 2.71 10.79 -12.73
C GLU A 48 2.36 9.31 -12.95
N VAL A 49 2.66 8.44 -11.98
CA VAL A 49 2.33 7.00 -12.07
C VAL A 49 0.83 6.79 -12.27
N GLN A 50 -0.01 7.49 -11.51
CA GLN A 50 -1.47 7.45 -11.66
C GLN A 50 -1.93 7.89 -13.05
N THR A 51 -1.32 8.94 -13.59
CA THR A 51 -1.64 9.46 -14.92
C THR A 51 -1.24 8.47 -16.00
N GLN A 52 -0.04 7.90 -15.93
CA GLN A 52 0.45 6.92 -16.87
C GLN A 52 -0.41 5.64 -16.88
N ILE A 53 -0.86 5.18 -15.71
CA ILE A 53 -1.81 4.05 -15.62
C ILE A 53 -3.15 4.42 -16.29
N ARG A 54 -3.68 5.62 -16.02
CA ARG A 54 -4.94 6.08 -16.59
C ARG A 54 -4.93 6.16 -18.11
N THR A 55 -3.82 6.65 -18.67
CA THR A 55 -3.66 6.84 -20.12
C THR A 55 -3.10 5.62 -20.83
N ASN A 56 -2.79 4.54 -20.08
CA ASN A 56 -2.13 3.34 -20.60
C ASN A 56 -0.80 3.63 -21.29
N THR A 57 -0.03 4.56 -20.75
CA THR A 57 1.27 5.02 -21.29
C THR A 57 2.40 4.85 -20.28
N VAL A 58 2.37 3.75 -19.53
CA VAL A 58 3.36 3.47 -18.48
C VAL A 58 4.74 3.36 -19.10
N SER A 59 5.68 4.22 -18.67
CA SER A 59 7.08 4.16 -19.09
C SER A 59 7.76 2.87 -18.59
N ALA A 60 8.78 2.40 -19.29
CA ALA A 60 9.54 1.20 -18.88
C ALA A 60 10.09 1.32 -17.45
N LEU A 61 10.51 2.52 -17.05
CA LEU A 61 11.00 2.80 -15.70
C LEU A 61 9.90 2.66 -14.65
N ASN A 62 8.73 3.29 -14.89
CA ASN A 62 7.60 3.20 -13.98
C ASN A 62 6.95 1.80 -14.01
N GLU A 63 7.07 1.06 -15.11
CA GLU A 63 6.63 -0.33 -15.17
C GLU A 63 7.41 -1.21 -14.19
N ILE A 64 8.74 -1.05 -14.10
CA ILE A 64 9.59 -1.72 -13.11
C ILE A 64 9.18 -1.32 -11.70
N LEU A 65 9.03 -0.02 -11.43
CA LEU A 65 8.58 0.49 -10.14
C LEU A 65 7.25 -0.13 -9.70
N ILE A 66 6.28 -0.19 -10.62
CA ILE A 66 4.96 -0.75 -10.34
C ILE A 66 5.02 -2.25 -10.11
N LYS A 67 5.64 -3.00 -11.03
CA LYS A 67 5.60 -4.47 -11.01
C LYS A 67 6.44 -5.08 -9.90
N GLU A 68 7.65 -4.55 -9.68
CA GLU A 68 8.64 -5.17 -8.78
C GLU A 68 8.62 -4.62 -7.35
N TYR A 69 7.99 -3.45 -7.14
CA TYR A 69 8.04 -2.78 -5.85
C TYR A 69 6.67 -2.36 -5.32
N LEU A 70 5.88 -1.60 -6.09
CA LEU A 70 4.62 -1.05 -5.60
C LEU A 70 3.55 -2.12 -5.38
N ARG A 71 3.43 -3.09 -6.27
CA ARG A 71 2.43 -4.16 -6.17
C ARG A 71 2.62 -4.99 -4.91
N ASP A 72 3.86 -5.35 -4.61
CA ASP A 72 4.16 -6.15 -3.41
C ASP A 72 3.94 -5.35 -2.12
N ALA A 73 4.37 -4.09 -2.08
CA ALA A 73 4.13 -3.24 -0.93
C ALA A 73 2.62 -3.02 -0.68
N LEU A 74 1.85 -2.77 -1.75
CA LEU A 74 0.41 -2.55 -1.66
C LEU A 74 -0.35 -3.80 -1.22
N LYS A 75 -0.09 -4.97 -1.81
CA LYS A 75 -0.85 -6.17 -1.48
C LYS A 75 -0.75 -6.54 0.00
N TRP A 76 0.43 -6.44 0.60
CA TRP A 76 0.63 -6.76 2.01
C TRP A 76 0.06 -5.69 2.94
N GLU A 77 0.15 -4.41 2.57
CA GLU A 77 -0.50 -3.35 3.32
C GLU A 77 -2.04 -3.48 3.26
N VAL A 78 -2.59 -3.91 2.13
CA VAL A 78 -4.03 -4.22 2.01
C VAL A 78 -4.41 -5.35 2.97
N CYS A 79 -3.65 -6.45 3.02
CA CYS A 79 -3.90 -7.53 3.98
C CYS A 79 -3.82 -7.04 5.43
N HIS A 80 -2.79 -6.26 5.76
CA HIS A 80 -2.63 -5.70 7.10
C HIS A 80 -3.80 -4.79 7.50
N LYS A 81 -4.23 -3.89 6.62
CA LYS A 81 -5.38 -3.01 6.90
C LYS A 81 -6.70 -3.77 6.92
N TYR A 82 -6.86 -4.72 5.99
CA TYR A 82 -8.08 -5.53 5.94
C TYR A 82 -8.30 -6.34 7.21
N THR A 83 -7.26 -6.95 7.79
CA THR A 83 -7.39 -7.68 9.08
C THR A 83 -7.81 -6.80 10.23
N ARG A 84 -7.57 -5.47 10.14
CA ARG A 84 -8.02 -4.52 11.18
C ARG A 84 -9.46 -4.07 11.03
N ILE A 85 -9.96 -3.94 9.80
CA ILE A 85 -11.27 -3.36 9.51
C ILE A 85 -12.28 -4.39 9.00
N GLY A 86 -11.80 -5.49 8.41
CA GLY A 86 -12.66 -6.53 7.79
C GLY A 86 -13.54 -7.29 8.80
N THR A 87 -13.21 -7.22 10.09
CA THR A 87 -14.02 -7.77 11.18
C THR A 87 -15.18 -6.85 11.57
N TYR A 88 -15.18 -5.58 11.15
CA TYR A 88 -16.20 -4.62 11.52
C TYR A 88 -17.18 -4.37 10.35
N LYS A 89 -18.48 -4.46 10.62
CA LYS A 89 -19.52 -3.94 9.75
C LYS A 89 -20.05 -2.63 10.32
N LEU A 90 -19.94 -1.57 9.54
CA LEU A 90 -20.61 -0.30 9.81
C LEU A 90 -21.94 -0.30 9.06
N SER A 91 -23.04 -0.20 9.77
CA SER A 91 -24.39 -0.10 9.21
C SER A 91 -25.14 1.03 9.89
N ASN A 92 -26.31 1.39 9.35
CA ASN A 92 -27.19 2.39 9.96
C ASN A 92 -27.64 2.01 11.39
N LYS A 93 -27.39 0.76 11.82
CA LYS A 93 -27.69 0.26 13.19
C LYS A 93 -26.46 0.29 14.13
N GLY A 94 -25.33 0.83 13.67
CA GLY A 94 -24.08 0.89 14.44
C GLY A 94 -22.99 -0.03 13.91
N ALA A 95 -21.91 -0.18 14.68
CA ALA A 95 -20.80 -1.08 14.40
C ALA A 95 -21.09 -2.47 14.96
N GLY A 96 -20.95 -3.51 14.15
CA GLY A 96 -21.10 -4.91 14.56
C GLY A 96 -19.98 -5.80 14.03
N THR A 97 -19.85 -6.99 14.61
CA THR A 97 -18.93 -8.03 14.13
C THR A 97 -19.69 -9.07 13.30
N HIS A 98 -19.00 -9.70 12.34
CA HIS A 98 -19.56 -10.80 11.57
C HIS A 98 -19.61 -12.08 12.43
N SER A 99 -20.83 -12.60 12.67
CA SER A 99 -21.04 -13.98 13.09
C SER A 99 -21.81 -14.71 12.00
N GLY A 100 -21.21 -15.68 11.35
CA GLY A 100 -21.89 -16.59 10.42
C GLY A 100 -21.87 -17.99 11.00
N ASP A 101 -22.97 -18.73 10.86
CA ASP A 101 -23.22 -20.03 11.50
C ASP A 101 -22.22 -21.15 11.17
N ASN A 102 -21.25 -20.93 10.28
CA ASN A 102 -20.23 -21.92 9.88
C ASN A 102 -18.79 -21.38 9.85
N PHE A 103 -18.50 -20.27 10.53
CA PHE A 103 -17.17 -19.69 10.57
C PHE A 103 -16.66 -19.69 12.02
N SER A 104 -15.67 -20.54 12.32
CA SER A 104 -14.95 -20.45 13.58
C SER A 104 -14.12 -19.15 13.56
N THR A 105 -14.49 -18.19 14.39
CA THR A 105 -13.69 -16.98 14.55
C THR A 105 -12.34 -17.33 15.13
N LEU A 106 -11.27 -16.81 14.52
CA LEU A 106 -9.93 -16.89 15.11
C LEU A 106 -9.96 -16.31 16.53
N SER A 107 -9.23 -16.93 17.43
CA SER A 107 -8.98 -16.38 18.74
C SER A 107 -8.30 -15.01 18.61
N GLN A 108 -8.42 -14.18 19.63
CA GLN A 108 -7.78 -12.86 19.63
C GLN A 108 -6.26 -12.95 19.46
N GLN A 109 -5.63 -14.00 19.97
CA GLN A 109 -4.21 -14.28 19.84
C GLN A 109 -3.83 -14.59 18.38
N GLU A 110 -4.61 -15.42 17.69
CA GLU A 110 -4.39 -15.77 16.27
C GLU A 110 -4.57 -14.56 15.36
N LEU A 111 -5.57 -13.70 15.62
CA LEU A 111 -5.77 -12.44 14.90
C LEU A 111 -4.60 -11.48 15.07
N VAL A 112 -4.04 -11.37 16.28
CA VAL A 112 -2.85 -10.54 16.55
C VAL A 112 -1.65 -11.10 15.80
N THR A 113 -1.46 -12.42 15.82
CA THR A 113 -0.36 -13.09 15.10
C THR A 113 -0.45 -12.85 13.59
N ALA A 114 -1.61 -13.09 12.98
CA ALA A 114 -1.83 -12.85 11.56
C ALA A 114 -1.58 -11.38 11.18
N LYS A 115 -2.08 -10.45 11.97
CA LYS A 115 -1.87 -9.01 11.78
C LYS A 115 -0.38 -8.64 11.81
N ASN A 116 0.39 -9.21 12.74
CA ASN A 116 1.83 -8.94 12.84
C ASN A 116 2.58 -9.49 11.62
N ILE A 117 2.27 -10.70 11.16
CA ILE A 117 2.85 -11.28 9.93
C ILE A 117 2.60 -10.37 8.73
N PHE A 118 1.37 -9.88 8.54
CA PHE A 118 1.06 -8.99 7.42
C PHE A 118 1.75 -7.63 7.54
N LYS A 119 1.84 -7.11 8.77
CA LYS A 119 2.58 -5.87 9.05
C LYS A 119 4.07 -6.02 8.72
N ASP A 120 4.71 -7.11 9.15
CA ASP A 120 6.13 -7.35 8.92
C ASP A 120 6.44 -7.48 7.42
N ASN A 121 5.56 -8.16 6.65
CA ASN A 121 5.65 -8.20 5.20
C ASN A 121 5.48 -6.80 4.57
N ALA A 122 4.47 -6.03 4.98
CA ALA A 122 4.26 -4.67 4.48
C ALA A 122 5.48 -3.77 4.76
N ASP A 123 6.03 -3.83 5.98
CA ASP A 123 7.22 -3.07 6.38
C ASP A 123 8.47 -3.51 5.59
N PHE A 124 8.62 -4.81 5.29
CA PHE A 124 9.72 -5.32 4.46
C PHE A 124 9.65 -4.74 3.04
N TYR A 125 8.50 -4.85 2.37
CA TYR A 125 8.34 -4.35 1.00
C TYR A 125 8.33 -2.81 0.93
N ARG A 126 7.87 -2.14 1.97
CA ARG A 126 8.02 -0.68 2.12
C ARG A 126 9.49 -0.28 2.13
N ARG A 127 10.33 -0.95 2.92
CA ARG A 127 11.78 -0.69 2.94
C ARG A 127 12.43 -0.99 1.60
N LYS A 128 12.07 -2.13 0.97
CA LYS A 128 12.56 -2.49 -0.37
C LYS A 128 12.26 -1.40 -1.40
N LEU A 129 11.04 -0.88 -1.41
CA LEU A 129 10.61 0.22 -2.28
C LEU A 129 11.44 1.50 -2.03
N LYS A 130 11.60 1.91 -0.78
CA LYS A 130 12.38 3.10 -0.42
C LYS A 130 13.86 2.96 -0.82
N LEU A 131 14.47 1.80 -0.60
CA LEU A 131 15.86 1.53 -1.00
C LEU A 131 16.02 1.59 -2.52
N TYR A 132 15.09 1.03 -3.28
CA TYR A 132 15.10 1.11 -4.74
C TYR A 132 15.03 2.56 -5.23
N LEU A 133 14.08 3.35 -4.73
CA LEU A 133 13.93 4.74 -5.12
C LEU A 133 15.17 5.56 -4.78
N LYS A 134 15.77 5.33 -3.61
CA LYS A 134 17.00 6.01 -3.22
C LYS A 134 18.18 5.63 -4.10
N ALA A 135 18.33 4.33 -4.43
CA ALA A 135 19.41 3.85 -5.29
C ALA A 135 19.29 4.34 -6.74
N ASN A 136 18.09 4.69 -7.18
CA ASN A 136 17.78 5.12 -8.54
C ASN A 136 17.25 6.57 -8.59
N GLU A 137 17.55 7.41 -7.59
CA GLU A 137 16.98 8.75 -7.48
C GLU A 137 17.26 9.64 -8.69
N ASP A 138 18.40 9.44 -9.37
CA ASP A 138 18.74 10.17 -10.59
C ASP A 138 17.83 9.83 -11.78
N SER A 139 17.26 8.64 -11.79
CA SER A 139 16.28 8.21 -12.80
C SER A 139 14.86 8.67 -12.49
N TYR A 140 14.60 9.13 -11.27
CA TYR A 140 13.30 9.62 -10.80
C TYR A 140 13.38 11.10 -10.38
N PRO A 141 13.46 12.06 -11.32
CA PRO A 141 13.64 13.47 -10.98
C PRO A 141 12.50 14.04 -10.12
N LEU A 142 11.26 13.57 -10.29
CA LEU A 142 10.12 13.98 -9.48
C LEU A 142 10.18 13.46 -8.02
N TYR A 143 10.92 12.37 -7.79
CA TYR A 143 11.23 11.88 -6.45
C TYR A 143 12.39 12.66 -5.83
N LYS A 144 13.48 12.85 -6.59
CA LYS A 144 14.69 13.52 -6.11
C LYS A 144 14.46 15.00 -5.81
N THR A 145 13.78 15.70 -6.70
CA THR A 145 13.53 17.15 -6.61
C THR A 145 12.03 17.41 -6.80
N PRO A 146 11.19 17.10 -5.78
CA PRO A 146 9.77 17.32 -5.90
C PRO A 146 9.47 18.82 -6.04
N PRO A 147 8.47 19.19 -6.82
CA PRO A 147 8.05 20.58 -6.95
C PRO A 147 7.67 21.14 -5.56
N THR A 148 7.85 22.45 -5.39
CA THR A 148 7.47 23.15 -4.16
C THR A 148 6.04 23.68 -4.26
N GLY A 149 5.24 23.48 -3.21
CA GLY A 149 3.87 23.95 -3.11
C GLY A 149 3.26 23.56 -1.76
N ASP A 150 2.24 24.25 -1.31
CA ASP A 150 1.65 24.03 0.01
C ASP A 150 0.92 22.69 0.12
N ASP A 151 0.41 22.16 -1.00
CA ASP A 151 -0.32 20.89 -1.08
C ASP A 151 0.55 19.71 -1.54
N VAL A 152 1.88 19.90 -1.62
CA VAL A 152 2.80 18.86 -2.12
C VAL A 152 3.30 17.98 -0.98
N VAL A 153 2.90 16.73 -0.98
CA VAL A 153 3.51 15.72 -0.11
C VAL A 153 4.89 15.39 -0.66
N ARG A 154 5.92 15.70 0.13
CA ARG A 154 7.30 15.35 -0.20
C ARG A 154 7.56 13.87 0.10
N PRO A 155 8.43 13.19 -0.67
CA PRO A 155 8.81 11.82 -0.38
C PRO A 155 9.34 11.67 1.06
N GLU A 156 8.93 10.59 1.73
CA GLU A 156 9.51 10.19 3.01
C GLU A 156 10.96 9.75 2.81
N MET A 157 11.89 10.69 2.87
CA MET A 157 13.31 10.35 2.89
C MET A 157 13.68 9.82 4.27
N ASP A 158 14.32 8.67 4.30
CA ASP A 158 14.77 8.05 5.56
C ASP A 158 15.97 8.83 6.10
N THR A 159 15.70 9.78 6.99
CA THR A 159 16.71 10.63 7.62
C THR A 159 17.47 9.91 8.76
N GLN A 160 17.01 8.73 9.16
CA GLN A 160 17.60 8.01 10.30
C GLN A 160 18.99 7.40 10.04
N TRP A 161 19.41 7.26 8.77
CA TRP A 161 20.73 6.68 8.45
C TRP A 161 21.91 7.65 8.59
N ARG A 162 21.66 8.96 8.72
CA ARG A 162 22.75 9.95 8.85
C ARG A 162 23.29 10.10 10.27
N SER A 163 22.57 9.65 11.28
CA SER A 163 22.98 9.85 12.68
C SER A 163 23.76 8.68 13.30
N GLN A 164 23.91 7.54 12.60
CA GLN A 164 24.60 6.36 13.16
C GLN A 164 26.07 6.20 12.70
N PHE A 165 26.57 7.07 11.83
CA PHE A 165 27.95 7.00 11.33
C PHE A 165 28.76 8.28 11.55
N ILE A 166 28.46 9.05 12.61
CA ILE A 166 29.35 10.11 13.09
C ILE A 166 29.79 9.69 14.51
N LEU A 167 30.83 8.90 14.56
CA LEU A 167 31.78 8.74 15.66
C LEU A 167 33.17 8.90 15.09
#